data_2bb9949d35e057fca6ca1838b5f53f0a
#
_entry.id   2bb9949d35e057fca6ca1838b5f53f0a
#
_cell.length_a   1.000
_cell.length_b   1.000
_cell.length_c   1.000
_cell.angle_alpha   90.00
_cell.angle_beta   90.00
_cell.angle_gamma   90.00
#
_symmetry.space_group_name_H-M   'P 1'
#
loop_
_entity.id
_entity.type
_entity.pdbx_description
1 polymer ?
#
loop_
_entity_poly.entity_id
_entity_poly.type
_entity_poly.pdbx_seq_one_letter_code
_entity_poly.pdbx_strand_id
1 'polypeptide(L)'
;MNVWLLRDLLRGEWGFDGPVISDWGAVQELVLHGVAESGREAAEKALKAGVDIEMMTSNYLQYGETLREEGRLDETIVDEAVLRILRLKERMGLFEDPYHGASPEKEREVQGCAAHRELAREAAARSLVL
;
A
#
# COMPACT_ATOMS: atom_id res chain seq x y z
N MET A 1 -9.91 12.12 -2.33
CA MET A 1 -8.47 11.91 -2.06
C MET A 1 -7.86 13.19 -1.54
N ASN A 2 -7.07 13.11 -0.48
CA ASN A 2 -6.50 14.28 0.17
C ASN A 2 -5.01 14.43 -0.23
N VAL A 3 -4.78 15.22 -1.30
CA VAL A 3 -3.42 15.50 -1.83
C VAL A 3 -2.55 16.16 -0.76
N TRP A 4 -3.09 17.18 -0.08
CA TRP A 4 -2.38 17.89 0.99
C TRP A 4 -1.87 16.94 2.08
N LEU A 5 -2.73 16.00 2.54
CA LEU A 5 -2.34 15.07 3.59
C LEU A 5 -1.16 14.16 3.16
N LEU A 6 -1.22 13.62 1.94
CA LEU A 6 -0.25 12.61 1.50
C LEU A 6 1.02 13.23 0.89
N ARG A 7 0.90 14.35 0.16
CA ARG A 7 2.08 14.97 -0.47
C ARG A 7 2.69 16.06 0.39
N ASP A 8 1.89 17.00 0.88
CA ASP A 8 2.45 18.16 1.55
C ASP A 8 2.81 17.85 3.00
N LEU A 9 1.88 17.27 3.77
CA LEU A 9 2.10 16.96 5.18
C LEU A 9 2.97 15.70 5.37
N LEU A 10 2.49 14.55 4.88
CA LEU A 10 3.16 13.26 5.12
C LEU A 10 4.57 13.23 4.50
N ARG A 11 4.68 13.58 3.22
CA ARG A 11 5.96 13.50 2.50
C ARG A 11 6.79 14.77 2.66
N GLY A 12 6.16 15.95 2.52
CA GLY A 12 6.87 17.23 2.57
C GLY A 12 7.30 17.61 3.97
N GLU A 13 6.36 17.71 4.90
CA GLU A 13 6.63 18.21 6.26
C GLU A 13 7.23 17.12 7.17
N TRP A 14 6.65 15.90 7.16
CA TRP A 14 7.11 14.80 7.99
C TRP A 14 8.24 13.97 7.38
N GLY A 15 8.55 14.17 6.10
CA GLY A 15 9.67 13.52 5.42
C GLY A 15 9.49 12.01 5.19
N PHE A 16 8.25 11.51 5.13
CA PHE A 16 8.01 10.10 4.87
C PHE A 16 8.41 9.72 3.43
N ASP A 17 9.38 8.82 3.27
CA ASP A 17 9.95 8.41 2.00
C ASP A 17 9.52 7.02 1.50
N GLY A 18 8.72 6.31 2.30
CA GLY A 18 8.21 4.98 1.95
C GLY A 18 7.01 5.00 1.00
N PRO A 19 6.61 3.84 0.48
CA PRO A 19 5.39 3.72 -0.32
C PRO A 19 4.14 3.84 0.55
N VAL A 20 3.10 4.44 -0.03
CA VAL A 20 1.74 4.47 0.52
C VAL A 20 0.91 3.43 -0.22
N ILE A 21 0.35 2.49 0.52
CA ILE A 21 -0.58 1.49 0.00
C ILE A 21 -2.00 1.84 0.40
N SER A 22 -2.97 1.63 -0.49
CA SER A 22 -4.38 1.79 -0.15
C SER A 22 -4.85 0.68 0.81
N ASP A 23 -5.95 0.89 1.49
CA ASP A 23 -6.71 -0.18 2.11
C ASP A 23 -7.38 -1.05 1.04
N TRP A 24 -7.91 -2.21 1.46
CA TRP A 24 -8.61 -3.18 0.63
C TRP A 24 -9.74 -2.55 -0.19
N GLY A 25 -9.57 -2.55 -1.50
CA GLY A 25 -10.57 -2.01 -2.43
C GLY A 25 -10.76 -0.49 -2.41
N ALA A 26 -10.04 0.25 -1.56
CA ALA A 26 -10.30 1.67 -1.31
C ALA A 26 -10.20 2.58 -2.54
N VAL A 27 -9.37 2.24 -3.53
CA VAL A 27 -9.32 3.00 -4.79
C VAL A 27 -10.62 2.84 -5.57
N GLN A 28 -11.16 1.64 -5.66
CA GLN A 28 -12.46 1.39 -6.32
C GLN A 28 -13.62 2.02 -5.55
N GLU A 29 -13.55 2.05 -4.23
CA GLU A 29 -14.57 2.66 -3.37
C GLU A 29 -14.70 4.17 -3.54
N LEU A 30 -13.71 4.84 -4.13
CA LEU A 30 -13.85 6.26 -4.51
C LEU A 30 -15.06 6.50 -5.41
N VAL A 31 -15.43 5.50 -6.23
CA VAL A 31 -16.63 5.58 -7.07
C VAL A 31 -17.90 5.47 -6.22
N LEU A 32 -17.92 4.52 -5.29
CA LEU A 32 -19.08 4.30 -4.40
C LEU A 32 -19.31 5.50 -3.47
N HIS A 33 -18.24 6.15 -3.04
CA HIS A 33 -18.30 7.36 -2.20
C HIS A 33 -18.53 8.66 -2.98
N GLY A 34 -18.74 8.59 -4.30
CA GLY A 34 -18.99 9.77 -5.13
C GLY A 34 -17.79 10.71 -5.28
N VAL A 35 -16.58 10.25 -4.97
CA VAL A 35 -15.33 11.00 -5.15
C VAL A 35 -14.83 10.92 -6.59
N ALA A 36 -15.11 9.82 -7.28
CA ALA A 36 -14.80 9.57 -8.68
C ALA A 36 -16.04 9.05 -9.42
N GLU A 37 -16.15 9.36 -10.71
CA GLU A 37 -17.23 8.88 -11.57
C GLU A 37 -16.98 7.46 -12.11
N SER A 38 -15.72 7.04 -12.17
CA SER A 38 -15.29 5.76 -12.72
C SER A 38 -14.00 5.26 -12.08
N GLY A 39 -13.70 3.96 -12.26
CA GLY A 39 -12.41 3.38 -11.85
C GLY A 39 -11.21 4.07 -12.49
N ARG A 40 -11.36 4.57 -13.71
CA ARG A 40 -10.34 5.37 -14.41
C ARG A 40 -10.04 6.68 -13.69
N GLU A 41 -11.08 7.44 -13.33
CA GLU A 41 -10.91 8.67 -12.57
C GLU A 41 -10.41 8.41 -11.15
N ALA A 42 -10.84 7.29 -10.54
CA ALA A 42 -10.34 6.85 -9.25
C ALA A 42 -8.83 6.59 -9.27
N ALA A 43 -8.34 5.87 -10.30
CA ALA A 43 -6.91 5.65 -10.51
C ALA A 43 -6.12 6.97 -10.66
N GLU A 44 -6.59 7.86 -11.51
CA GLU A 44 -5.98 9.17 -11.71
C GLU A 44 -5.88 9.97 -10.42
N LYS A 45 -6.98 10.08 -9.69
CA LYS A 45 -7.04 10.83 -8.43
C LYS A 45 -6.17 10.21 -7.34
N ALA A 46 -6.15 8.89 -7.24
CA ALA A 46 -5.36 8.17 -6.24
C ALA A 46 -3.85 8.31 -6.49
N LEU A 47 -3.38 8.11 -7.73
CA LEU A 47 -1.98 8.28 -8.11
C LEU A 47 -1.52 9.73 -7.91
N LYS A 48 -2.31 10.72 -8.36
CA LYS A 48 -2.01 12.14 -8.15
C LYS A 48 -1.95 12.52 -6.68
N ALA A 49 -2.77 11.88 -5.84
CA ALA A 49 -2.73 12.11 -4.40
C ALA A 49 -1.51 11.48 -3.71
N GLY A 50 -0.80 10.55 -4.36
CA GLY A 50 0.40 9.93 -3.81
C GLY A 50 0.18 8.56 -3.19
N VAL A 51 -0.88 7.84 -3.59
CA VAL A 51 -1.06 6.42 -3.27
C VAL A 51 -0.29 5.60 -4.29
N ASP A 52 0.79 4.96 -3.86
CA ASP A 52 1.74 4.27 -4.74
C ASP A 52 1.29 2.86 -5.13
N ILE A 53 0.54 2.20 -4.24
CA ILE A 53 0.09 0.81 -4.41
C ILE A 53 -1.42 0.74 -4.21
N GLU A 54 -2.11 0.22 -5.21
CA GLU A 54 -3.53 -0.13 -5.11
C GLU A 54 -3.68 -1.54 -4.55
N MET A 55 -4.39 -1.69 -3.43
CA MET A 55 -4.65 -2.99 -2.83
C MET A 55 -5.95 -3.59 -3.36
N MET A 56 -5.86 -4.82 -3.86
CA MET A 56 -6.97 -5.72 -4.22
C MET A 56 -7.74 -5.37 -5.49
N THR A 57 -7.72 -4.14 -5.96
CA THR A 57 -8.32 -3.76 -7.24
C THR A 57 -7.25 -3.56 -8.32
N SER A 58 -7.63 -3.33 -9.56
CA SER A 58 -6.72 -3.29 -10.71
C SER A 58 -6.87 -2.01 -11.55
N ASN A 59 -7.35 -0.93 -10.94
CA ASN A 59 -7.58 0.32 -11.68
C ASN A 59 -6.26 0.91 -12.21
N TYR A 60 -5.17 0.83 -11.45
CA TYR A 60 -3.85 1.29 -11.90
C TYR A 60 -3.36 0.48 -13.09
N LEU A 61 -3.52 -0.84 -13.05
CA LEU A 61 -3.13 -1.73 -14.15
C LEU A 61 -3.99 -1.49 -15.41
N GLN A 62 -5.28 -1.27 -15.24
CA GLN A 62 -6.21 -1.10 -16.37
C GLN A 62 -6.10 0.26 -17.04
N TYR A 63 -5.85 1.32 -16.28
CA TYR A 63 -5.98 2.69 -16.77
C TYR A 63 -4.69 3.51 -16.73
N GLY A 64 -3.65 3.06 -16.01
CA GLY A 64 -2.43 3.84 -15.80
C GLY A 64 -1.73 4.22 -17.11
N GLU A 65 -1.55 3.24 -18.01
CA GLU A 65 -0.91 3.47 -19.31
C GLU A 65 -1.70 4.46 -20.17
N THR A 66 -3.01 4.25 -20.31
CA THR A 66 -3.89 5.15 -21.10
C THR A 66 -3.91 6.57 -20.52
N LEU A 67 -3.95 6.70 -19.19
CA LEU A 67 -3.91 8.02 -18.53
C LEU A 67 -2.59 8.74 -18.80
N ARG A 68 -1.47 8.03 -18.87
CA ARG A 68 -0.16 8.58 -19.23
C ARG A 68 -0.13 9.02 -20.70
N GLU A 69 -0.57 8.16 -21.63
CA GLU A 69 -0.60 8.45 -23.06
C GLU A 69 -1.46 9.67 -23.41
N GLU A 70 -2.55 9.86 -22.70
CA GLU A 70 -3.44 11.02 -22.85
C GLU A 70 -2.91 12.30 -22.14
N GLY A 71 -1.77 12.23 -21.47
CA GLY A 71 -1.18 13.34 -20.72
C GLY A 71 -1.97 13.71 -19.44
N ARG A 72 -2.85 12.85 -18.97
CA ARG A 72 -3.61 13.06 -17.73
C ARG A 72 -2.83 12.68 -16.48
N LEU A 73 -1.87 11.78 -16.61
CA LEU A 73 -0.94 11.36 -15.56
C LEU A 73 0.48 11.67 -16.01
N ASP A 74 1.17 12.49 -15.23
CA ASP A 74 2.58 12.79 -15.47
C ASP A 74 3.42 11.55 -15.19
N GLU A 75 4.37 11.24 -16.07
CA GLU A 75 5.26 10.08 -15.95
C GLU A 75 6.07 10.13 -14.64
N THR A 76 6.43 11.32 -14.18
CA THR A 76 7.15 11.51 -12.91
C THR A 76 6.37 10.96 -11.70
N ILE A 77 5.05 11.01 -11.71
CA ILE A 77 4.21 10.46 -10.63
C ILE A 77 4.34 8.93 -10.58
N VAL A 78 4.36 8.29 -11.74
CA VAL A 78 4.52 6.84 -11.85
C VAL A 78 5.93 6.43 -11.44
N ASP A 79 6.95 7.13 -11.94
CA ASP A 79 8.35 6.89 -11.60
C ASP A 79 8.61 7.03 -10.11
N GLU A 80 8.07 8.05 -9.47
CA GLU A 80 8.15 8.24 -8.03
C GLU A 80 7.55 7.07 -7.26
N ALA A 81 6.36 6.60 -7.64
CA ALA A 81 5.69 5.47 -6.99
C ALA A 81 6.52 4.18 -7.15
N VAL A 82 6.96 3.88 -8.37
CA VAL A 82 7.82 2.72 -8.67
C VAL A 82 9.12 2.79 -7.88
N LEU A 83 9.77 3.95 -7.86
CA LEU A 83 11.05 4.14 -7.14
C LEU A 83 10.90 3.89 -5.63
N ARG A 84 9.81 4.34 -5.01
CA ARG A 84 9.54 4.07 -3.57
C ARG A 84 9.38 2.57 -3.31
N ILE A 85 8.68 1.86 -4.19
CA ILE A 85 8.50 0.41 -4.08
C ILE A 85 9.83 -0.33 -4.26
N LEU A 86 10.64 0.05 -5.25
CA LEU A 86 11.95 -0.55 -5.50
C LEU A 86 12.91 -0.31 -4.33
N ARG A 87 12.94 0.90 -3.78
CA ARG A 87 13.74 1.22 -2.58
C ARG A 87 13.30 0.40 -1.35
N LEU A 88 12.01 0.18 -1.17
CA LEU A 88 11.53 -0.69 -0.10
C LEU A 88 12.04 -2.12 -0.29
N LYS A 89 11.94 -2.68 -1.51
CA LYS A 89 12.46 -4.01 -1.83
C LYS A 89 13.97 -4.12 -1.61
N GLU A 90 14.72 -3.10 -2.01
CA GLU A 90 16.17 -3.02 -1.80
C GLU A 90 16.52 -3.00 -0.31
N ARG A 91 15.88 -2.12 0.47
CA ARG A 91 16.09 -2.04 1.95
C ARG A 91 15.78 -3.35 2.66
N MET A 92 14.84 -4.13 2.12
CA MET A 92 14.47 -5.45 2.64
C MET A 92 15.39 -6.57 2.11
N GLY A 93 16.35 -6.29 1.25
CA GLY A 93 17.24 -7.30 0.66
C GLY A 93 16.54 -8.28 -0.29
N LEU A 94 15.37 -7.92 -0.82
CA LEU A 94 14.57 -8.84 -1.63
C LEU A 94 15.13 -9.08 -3.04
N PHE A 95 16.09 -8.29 -3.49
CA PHE A 95 16.79 -8.53 -4.75
C PHE A 95 17.87 -9.60 -4.60
N GLU A 96 18.49 -9.69 -3.42
CA GLU A 96 19.52 -10.68 -3.10
C GLU A 96 18.90 -11.97 -2.56
N ASP A 97 17.89 -11.86 -1.70
CA ASP A 97 17.17 -12.99 -1.11
C ASP A 97 15.66 -12.71 -1.04
N PRO A 98 14.89 -13.07 -2.09
CA PRO A 98 13.45 -12.81 -2.14
C PRO A 98 12.65 -13.59 -1.08
N TYR A 99 13.21 -14.65 -0.53
CA TYR A 99 12.56 -15.46 0.51
C TYR A 99 12.88 -15.00 1.93
N HIS A 100 13.94 -14.19 2.10
CA HIS A 100 14.33 -13.49 3.31
C HIS A 100 14.17 -14.31 4.61
N GLY A 101 14.75 -15.50 4.62
CA GLY A 101 14.75 -16.37 5.78
C GLY A 101 13.44 -17.12 6.06
N ALA A 102 12.50 -17.11 5.11
CA ALA A 102 11.36 -18.01 5.16
C ALA A 102 11.83 -19.46 5.04
N SER A 103 11.46 -20.31 5.99
CA SER A 103 11.71 -21.74 5.90
C SER A 103 10.59 -22.53 6.59
N PRO A 104 10.28 -23.76 6.10
CA PRO A 104 9.31 -24.63 6.75
C PRO A 104 9.68 -24.98 8.18
N GLU A 105 10.97 -24.99 8.51
CA GLU A 105 11.47 -25.26 9.85
C GLU A 105 11.12 -24.10 10.80
N LYS A 106 11.44 -22.86 10.42
CA LYS A 106 11.07 -21.66 11.18
C LYS A 106 9.56 -21.53 11.34
N GLU A 107 8.80 -21.84 10.30
CA GLU A 107 7.35 -21.82 10.37
C GLU A 107 6.84 -22.76 11.47
N ARG A 108 7.32 -24.02 11.51
CA ARG A 108 6.93 -25.01 12.53
C ARG A 108 7.30 -24.59 13.94
N GLU A 109 8.45 -23.92 14.12
CA GLU A 109 8.91 -23.45 15.43
C GLU A 109 8.10 -22.27 15.94
N VAL A 110 7.68 -21.37 15.07
CA VAL A 110 7.08 -20.08 15.43
C VAL A 110 5.56 -20.12 15.39
N GLN A 111 4.97 -20.75 14.35
CA GLN A 111 3.53 -20.75 14.16
C GLN A 111 2.80 -21.53 15.27
N GLY A 112 1.99 -20.81 16.03
CA GLY A 112 1.21 -21.39 17.12
C GLY A 112 2.05 -21.93 18.26
N CYS A 113 3.28 -21.47 18.46
CA CYS A 113 4.10 -21.85 19.61
C CYS A 113 3.42 -21.43 20.93
N ALA A 114 3.84 -22.04 22.06
CA ALA A 114 3.20 -21.81 23.35
C ALA A 114 3.19 -20.33 23.77
N ALA A 115 4.29 -19.62 23.52
CA ALA A 115 4.39 -18.18 23.83
C ALA A 115 3.38 -17.34 23.04
N HIS A 116 3.22 -17.60 21.74
CA HIS A 116 2.26 -16.88 20.92
C HIS A 116 0.81 -17.17 21.29
N ARG A 117 0.49 -18.43 21.65
CA ARG A 117 -0.86 -18.78 22.13
C ARG A 117 -1.19 -18.12 23.46
N GLU A 118 -0.23 -18.05 24.38
CA GLU A 118 -0.43 -17.37 25.67
C GLU A 118 -0.62 -15.86 25.47
N LEU A 119 0.20 -15.23 24.63
CA LEU A 119 0.04 -13.80 24.30
C LEU A 119 -1.33 -13.51 23.67
N ALA A 120 -1.76 -14.36 22.73
CA ALA A 120 -3.09 -14.23 22.11
C ALA A 120 -4.21 -14.38 23.14
N ARG A 121 -4.09 -15.32 24.07
CA ARG A 121 -5.04 -15.53 25.18
C ARG A 121 -5.10 -14.29 26.08
N GLU A 122 -3.95 -13.74 26.47
CA GLU A 122 -3.87 -12.53 27.30
C GLU A 122 -4.49 -11.32 26.58
N ALA A 123 -4.15 -11.12 25.30
CA ALA A 123 -4.72 -10.04 24.50
C ALA A 123 -6.26 -10.15 24.39
N ALA A 124 -6.77 -11.36 24.14
CA ALA A 124 -8.21 -11.61 24.10
C ALA A 124 -8.88 -11.32 25.47
N ALA A 125 -8.29 -11.77 26.56
CA ALA A 125 -8.82 -11.53 27.90
C ALA A 125 -8.87 -10.02 28.26
N ARG A 126 -7.84 -9.26 27.87
CA ARG A 126 -7.77 -7.82 28.11
C ARG A 126 -8.67 -6.99 27.18
N SER A 127 -9.09 -7.55 26.04
CA SER A 127 -9.98 -6.84 25.09
C SER A 127 -11.47 -6.99 25.41
N LEU A 128 -11.83 -7.85 26.37
CA LEU A 128 -13.22 -7.99 26.81
C LEU A 128 -13.65 -6.74 27.61
N VAL A 129 -14.72 -6.11 27.14
CA VAL A 129 -15.37 -4.98 27.81
C VAL A 129 -16.74 -5.45 28.29
N LEU A 130 -17.00 -5.32 29.60
CA LEU A 130 -18.27 -5.64 30.24
C LEU A 130 -19.13 -4.39 30.38
#